data_a535809d6d2e1f35d8781e06242fdb76
#
_entry.id   a535809d6d2e1f35d8781e06242fdb76
#
_cell.length_a   1.000
_cell.length_b   1.000
_cell.length_c   1.000
_cell.angle_alpha   90.00
_cell.angle_beta   90.00
_cell.angle_gamma   90.00
#
_symmetry.space_group_name_H-M   'P 1'
#
loop_
_entity.id
_entity.type
_entity.pdbx_description
1 polymer ?
#
loop_
_entity_poly.entity_id
_entity_poly.type
_entity_poly.pdbx_seq_one_letter_code
_entity_poly.pdbx_strand_id
1 'polypeptide(L)'
;MADIAVADARSYPDRPFLAVSAAIVRAGKILLVRRARPPAQGLFSLPGGVVEVGETLTQAVIREVREETSLAIEPVGLAGFRETIARDPNGRIERHFVILPFAARWLAGEVALNEELSEARWLHPPELAGLPTTPGLGEIVANALQRLQEAE
;
A
#
# COMPACT_ATOMS: atom_id res chain seq x y z
N MET A 1 11.00 20.30 -7.46
CA MET A 1 12.19 20.35 -6.58
C MET A 1 11.89 19.79 -5.20
N ALA A 2 10.84 20.26 -4.54
CA ALA A 2 10.44 19.74 -3.22
C ALA A 2 10.12 18.23 -3.26
N ASP A 3 9.49 17.76 -4.33
CA ASP A 3 9.14 16.35 -4.51
C ASP A 3 10.35 15.44 -4.64
N ILE A 4 11.40 15.93 -5.31
CA ILE A 4 12.64 15.19 -5.44
C ILE A 4 13.32 15.05 -4.09
N ALA A 5 13.33 16.12 -3.30
CA ALA A 5 13.93 16.10 -1.96
C ALA A 5 13.19 15.12 -1.03
N VAL A 6 11.85 15.09 -1.07
CA VAL A 6 11.05 14.16 -0.26
C VAL A 6 11.27 12.70 -0.71
N ALA A 7 11.35 12.46 -2.03
CA ALA A 7 11.64 11.12 -2.55
C ALA A 7 13.04 10.66 -2.14
N ASP A 8 14.02 11.56 -2.19
CA ASP A 8 15.41 11.25 -1.84
C ASP A 8 15.60 11.03 -0.34
N ALA A 9 14.73 11.61 0.51
CA ALA A 9 14.81 11.43 1.95
C ALA A 9 14.68 9.97 2.38
N ARG A 10 14.09 9.11 1.53
CA ARG A 10 13.95 7.67 1.80
C ARG A 10 14.95 6.82 1.03
N SER A 11 15.81 7.45 0.23
CA SER A 11 16.87 6.78 -0.51
C SER A 11 18.11 6.63 0.38
N TYR A 12 18.80 5.50 0.23
CA TYR A 12 20.02 5.18 0.99
C TYR A 12 19.81 5.33 2.49
N PRO A 13 18.82 4.62 3.04
CA PRO A 13 18.45 4.77 4.45
C PRO A 13 19.49 4.17 5.38
N ASP A 14 19.57 4.71 6.61
CA ASP A 14 20.39 4.16 7.68
C ASP A 14 19.66 3.09 8.48
N ARG A 15 18.37 2.92 8.25
CA ARG A 15 17.52 1.90 8.87
C ARG A 15 16.33 1.60 7.96
N PRO A 16 15.68 0.43 8.11
CA PRO A 16 14.45 0.14 7.36
C PRO A 16 13.34 1.13 7.73
N PHE A 17 12.53 1.49 6.73
CA PHE A 17 11.30 2.24 6.97
C PHE A 17 10.14 1.28 7.22
N LEU A 18 9.33 1.57 8.23
CA LEU A 18 8.11 0.85 8.52
C LEU A 18 6.96 1.49 7.75
N ALA A 19 6.24 0.68 6.99
CA ALA A 19 5.11 1.14 6.19
C ALA A 19 3.88 0.26 6.43
N VAL A 20 2.73 0.78 6.10
CA VAL A 20 1.45 0.08 6.15
C VAL A 20 0.74 0.21 4.82
N SER A 21 -0.14 -0.75 4.52
CA SER A 21 -1.00 -0.70 3.34
C SER A 21 -2.35 -1.31 3.67
N ALA A 22 -3.33 -1.16 2.78
CA ALA A 22 -4.67 -1.69 3.02
C ALA A 22 -5.21 -2.41 1.79
N ALA A 23 -5.63 -3.66 1.99
CA ALA A 23 -6.45 -4.39 1.05
C ALA A 23 -7.91 -4.06 1.39
N ILE A 24 -8.46 -3.08 0.68
CA ILE A 24 -9.79 -2.53 0.95
C ILE A 24 -10.83 -3.27 0.14
N VAL A 25 -11.80 -3.86 0.82
CA VAL A 25 -12.87 -4.61 0.16
C VAL A 25 -14.17 -3.83 0.19
N ARG A 26 -14.80 -3.70 -0.98
CA ARG A 26 -16.12 -3.10 -1.16
C ARG A 26 -16.91 -3.96 -2.14
N ALA A 27 -18.02 -4.53 -1.70
CA ALA A 27 -18.88 -5.38 -2.54
C ALA A 27 -18.09 -6.49 -3.25
N GLY A 28 -17.18 -7.15 -2.56
CA GLY A 28 -16.38 -8.25 -3.09
C GLY A 28 -15.21 -7.83 -3.97
N LYS A 29 -15.01 -6.53 -4.17
CA LYS A 29 -13.91 -6.00 -4.99
C LYS A 29 -12.81 -5.42 -4.12
N ILE A 30 -11.57 -5.52 -4.61
CA ILE A 30 -10.37 -4.96 -3.98
C ILE A 30 -9.97 -3.69 -4.71
N LEU A 31 -9.58 -2.66 -3.97
CA LEU A 31 -9.02 -1.45 -4.55
C LEU A 31 -7.53 -1.63 -4.81
N LEU A 32 -7.13 -1.51 -6.07
CA LEU A 32 -5.74 -1.39 -6.46
C LEU A 32 -5.46 0.02 -6.96
N VAL A 33 -4.29 0.52 -6.64
CA VAL A 33 -3.83 1.84 -7.08
C VAL A 33 -2.53 1.69 -7.85
N ARG A 34 -2.33 2.55 -8.84
CA ARG A 34 -1.13 2.55 -9.67
C ARG A 34 -0.21 3.68 -9.25
N ARG A 35 1.04 3.35 -9.01
CA ARG A 35 2.02 4.33 -8.56
C ARG A 35 2.43 5.25 -9.71
N ALA A 36 2.37 6.57 -9.44
CA ALA A 36 2.76 7.60 -10.41
C ALA A 36 4.26 7.90 -10.37
N ARG A 37 4.96 7.49 -9.29
CA ARG A 37 6.36 7.84 -9.01
C ARG A 37 7.17 6.63 -8.55
N PRO A 38 8.51 6.65 -8.74
CA PRO A 38 9.38 5.63 -8.14
C PRO A 38 9.28 5.62 -6.61
N PRO A 39 9.54 4.49 -5.92
CA PRO A 39 9.81 3.18 -6.50
C PRO A 39 8.54 2.51 -7.03
N ALA A 40 8.73 1.52 -7.90
CA ALA A 40 7.65 0.73 -8.48
C ALA A 40 6.65 1.54 -9.33
N GLN A 41 7.12 2.61 -9.98
CA GLN A 41 6.31 3.43 -10.87
C GLN A 41 5.63 2.57 -11.94
N GLY A 42 4.33 2.80 -12.14
CA GLY A 42 3.56 2.06 -13.13
C GLY A 42 3.02 0.73 -12.67
N LEU A 43 3.39 0.24 -11.48
CA LEU A 43 2.86 -1.00 -10.93
C LEU A 43 1.63 -0.72 -10.08
N PHE A 44 0.69 -1.66 -10.11
CA PHE A 44 -0.45 -1.65 -9.22
C PHE A 44 -0.07 -2.24 -7.86
N SER A 45 -0.59 -1.65 -6.80
CA SER A 45 -0.35 -2.07 -5.43
C SER A 45 -1.52 -1.67 -4.55
N LEU A 46 -1.41 -1.97 -3.26
CA LEU A 46 -2.37 -1.51 -2.25
C LEU A 46 -2.01 -0.07 -1.85
N PRO A 47 -2.99 0.78 -1.57
CA PRO A 47 -2.71 2.11 -1.03
C PRO A 47 -2.10 2.01 0.36
N GLY A 48 -1.23 2.95 0.70
CA GLY A 48 -0.55 2.97 1.99
C GLY A 48 0.65 3.90 1.99
N GLY A 49 1.43 3.85 3.06
CA GLY A 49 2.63 4.68 3.19
C GLY A 49 3.33 4.47 4.51
N VAL A 50 4.29 5.34 4.82
CA VAL A 50 5.18 5.21 5.96
C VAL A 50 4.47 5.61 7.26
N VAL A 51 4.70 4.82 8.30
CA VAL A 51 4.23 5.11 9.66
C VAL A 51 5.06 6.26 10.23
N GLU A 52 4.38 7.26 10.78
CA GLU A 52 5.05 8.39 11.42
C GLU A 52 5.29 8.11 12.90
N VAL A 53 6.32 8.76 13.46
CA VAL A 53 6.64 8.62 14.89
C VAL A 53 5.41 9.00 15.73
N GLY A 54 5.04 8.11 16.63
CA GLY A 54 3.90 8.31 17.52
C GLY A 54 2.57 7.80 17.01
N GLU A 55 2.51 7.37 15.74
CA GLU A 55 1.30 6.73 15.20
C GLU A 55 1.27 5.24 15.52
N THR A 56 0.07 4.73 15.83
CA THR A 56 -0.15 3.28 15.78
C THR A 56 -0.25 2.85 14.30
N LEU A 57 -0.10 1.55 14.05
CA LEU A 57 -0.26 1.03 12.68
C LEU A 57 -1.65 1.32 12.13
N THR A 58 -2.68 1.16 12.97
CA THR A 58 -4.07 1.44 12.57
C THR A 58 -4.28 2.91 12.22
N GLN A 59 -3.73 3.82 13.04
CA GLN A 59 -3.80 5.26 12.75
C GLN A 59 -3.11 5.59 11.42
N ALA A 60 -1.93 5.00 11.20
CA ALA A 60 -1.16 5.26 9.99
C ALA A 60 -1.90 4.81 8.73
N VAL A 61 -2.48 3.61 8.73
CA VAL A 61 -3.15 3.10 7.54
C VAL A 61 -4.43 3.88 7.23
N ILE A 62 -5.18 4.29 8.26
CA ILE A 62 -6.36 5.13 8.06
C ILE A 62 -5.96 6.48 7.45
N ARG A 63 -4.91 7.11 7.98
CA ARG A 63 -4.42 8.40 7.49
C ARG A 63 -3.92 8.29 6.05
N GLU A 64 -3.06 7.32 5.77
CA GLU A 64 -2.48 7.16 4.42
C GLU A 64 -3.54 6.88 3.37
N VAL A 65 -4.50 6.01 3.65
CA VAL A 65 -5.58 5.72 2.71
C VAL A 65 -6.40 6.98 2.44
N ARG A 66 -6.71 7.76 3.47
CA ARG A 66 -7.45 9.01 3.29
C ARG A 66 -6.68 10.02 2.46
N GLU A 67 -5.39 10.18 2.72
CA GLU A 67 -4.55 11.12 1.96
C GLU A 67 -4.43 10.72 0.49
N GLU A 68 -4.26 9.44 0.21
CA GLU A 68 -4.04 8.95 -1.14
C GLU A 68 -5.32 8.76 -1.95
N THR A 69 -6.42 8.36 -1.32
CA THR A 69 -7.64 7.92 -2.03
C THR A 69 -8.90 8.65 -1.61
N SER A 70 -8.88 9.41 -0.54
CA SER A 70 -10.04 10.08 0.07
C SER A 70 -11.05 9.14 0.73
N LEU A 71 -10.73 7.85 0.85
CA LEU A 71 -11.62 6.86 1.43
C LEU A 71 -11.50 6.79 2.95
N ALA A 72 -12.64 6.51 3.60
CA ALA A 72 -12.68 6.10 5.01
C ALA A 72 -12.78 4.58 5.06
N ILE A 73 -11.94 3.95 5.88
CA ILE A 73 -11.85 2.50 5.98
C ILE A 73 -11.89 2.03 7.43
N GLU A 74 -12.24 0.76 7.61
CA GLU A 74 -12.15 0.05 8.88
C GLU A 74 -11.09 -1.04 8.75
N PRO A 75 -9.88 -0.83 9.29
CA PRO A 75 -8.88 -1.90 9.35
C PRO A 75 -9.36 -3.00 10.31
N VAL A 76 -9.28 -4.25 9.86
CA VAL A 76 -9.77 -5.41 10.63
C VAL A 76 -8.60 -6.16 11.28
N GLY A 77 -7.48 -6.27 10.58
CA GLY A 77 -6.30 -6.95 11.08
C GLY A 77 -5.24 -7.09 10.00
N LEU A 78 -4.08 -7.57 10.40
CA LEU A 78 -2.96 -7.75 9.47
C LEU A 78 -3.22 -8.92 8.52
N ALA A 79 -2.78 -8.76 7.28
CA ALA A 79 -2.89 -9.76 6.21
C ALA A 79 -1.53 -10.33 5.80
N GLY A 80 -0.53 -10.21 6.67
CA GLY A 80 0.81 -10.69 6.43
C GLY A 80 1.85 -9.59 6.58
N PHE A 81 2.96 -9.75 5.90
CA PHE A 81 3.99 -8.72 5.83
C PHE A 81 4.75 -8.85 4.51
N ARG A 82 5.45 -7.79 4.14
CA ARG A 82 6.33 -7.78 2.99
C ARG A 82 7.61 -7.02 3.33
N GLU A 83 8.70 -7.48 2.73
CA GLU A 83 9.98 -6.79 2.83
C GLU A 83 10.42 -6.39 1.43
N THR A 84 10.87 -5.15 1.28
CA THR A 84 11.39 -4.66 0.01
C THR A 84 12.80 -4.13 0.25
N ILE A 85 13.78 -4.77 -0.37
CA ILE A 85 15.17 -4.35 -0.32
C ILE A 85 15.63 -4.16 -1.77
N ALA A 86 15.96 -2.93 -2.13
CA ALA A 86 16.45 -2.60 -3.47
C ALA A 86 17.87 -2.08 -3.38
N ARG A 87 18.74 -2.60 -4.25
CA ARG A 87 20.15 -2.19 -4.33
C ARG A 87 20.41 -1.42 -5.61
N ASP A 88 21.33 -0.46 -5.52
CA ASP A 88 21.80 0.24 -6.71
C ASP A 88 22.81 -0.63 -7.48
N PRO A 89 23.26 -0.18 -8.67
CA PRO A 89 24.25 -0.94 -9.45
C PRO A 89 25.58 -1.21 -8.72
N ASN A 90 25.90 -0.43 -7.69
CA ASN A 90 27.11 -0.60 -6.88
C ASN A 90 26.91 -1.52 -5.68
N GLY A 91 25.70 -2.06 -5.51
CA GLY A 91 25.37 -2.96 -4.41
C GLY A 91 24.96 -2.27 -3.11
N ARG A 92 24.91 -0.93 -3.07
CA ARG A 92 24.42 -0.19 -1.90
C ARG A 92 22.91 -0.36 -1.80
N ILE A 93 22.40 -0.43 -0.57
CA ILE A 93 20.97 -0.48 -0.34
C ILE A 93 20.39 0.91 -0.60
N GLU A 94 19.61 1.03 -1.68
CA GLU A 94 18.97 2.25 -2.08
C GLU A 94 17.62 2.43 -1.37
N ARG A 95 16.91 1.32 -1.11
CA ARG A 95 15.61 1.34 -0.43
C ARG A 95 15.45 0.12 0.44
N HIS A 96 14.82 0.30 1.60
CA HIS A 96 14.50 -0.81 2.50
C HIS A 96 13.21 -0.48 3.27
N PHE A 97 12.16 -1.26 3.00
CA PHE A 97 10.86 -1.10 3.65
C PHE A 97 10.40 -2.42 4.25
N VAL A 98 9.80 -2.34 5.43
CA VAL A 98 9.00 -3.41 6.01
C VAL A 98 7.55 -2.94 5.93
N ILE A 99 6.72 -3.65 5.20
CA ILE A 99 5.34 -3.25 4.92
C ILE A 99 4.38 -4.21 5.61
N LEU A 100 3.47 -3.66 6.40
CA LEU A 100 2.43 -4.42 7.10
C LEU A 100 1.08 -4.14 6.44
N PRO A 101 0.58 -5.04 5.59
CA PRO A 101 -0.72 -4.86 4.96
C PRO A 101 -1.85 -5.23 5.90
N PHE A 102 -2.91 -4.42 5.88
CA PHE A 102 -4.15 -4.66 6.62
C PHE A 102 -5.24 -5.16 5.68
N ALA A 103 -6.07 -6.07 6.20
CA ALA A 103 -7.38 -6.32 5.63
C ALA A 103 -8.30 -5.19 6.13
N ALA A 104 -9.06 -4.57 5.24
CA ALA A 104 -9.90 -3.44 5.60
C ALA A 104 -11.23 -3.44 4.86
N ARG A 105 -12.27 -2.89 5.49
CA ARG A 105 -13.58 -2.66 4.88
C ARG A 105 -13.70 -1.21 4.45
N TRP A 106 -14.28 -0.99 3.28
CA TRP A 106 -14.71 0.33 2.86
C TRP A 106 -15.85 0.79 3.77
N LEU A 107 -15.76 2.01 4.30
CA LEU A 107 -16.82 2.62 5.10
C LEU A 107 -17.54 3.71 4.36
N ALA A 108 -16.82 4.61 3.69
CA ALA A 108 -17.40 5.80 3.06
C ALA A 108 -16.44 6.42 2.05
N GLY A 109 -16.99 7.23 1.17
CA GLY A 109 -16.23 8.03 0.22
C GLY A 109 -16.11 7.38 -1.14
N GLU A 110 -15.79 8.21 -2.12
CA GLU A 110 -15.44 7.76 -3.47
C GLU A 110 -13.98 8.12 -3.73
N VAL A 111 -13.32 7.34 -4.58
CA VAL A 111 -11.90 7.52 -4.85
C VAL A 111 -11.64 8.89 -5.48
N ALA A 112 -10.78 9.66 -4.83
CA ALA A 112 -10.18 10.86 -5.39
C ALA A 112 -8.70 10.79 -5.06
N LEU A 113 -7.86 10.61 -6.08
CA LEU A 113 -6.44 10.32 -5.91
C LEU A 113 -5.64 11.61 -5.68
N ASN A 114 -4.56 11.47 -4.90
CA ASN A 114 -3.55 12.53 -4.82
C ASN A 114 -2.51 12.33 -5.93
N GLU A 115 -1.48 13.16 -5.94
CA GLU A 115 -0.47 13.18 -6.99
C GLU A 115 0.50 11.99 -6.99
N GLU A 116 0.48 11.17 -5.93
CA GLU A 116 1.34 9.99 -5.84
C GLU A 116 0.83 8.82 -6.66
N LEU A 117 -0.46 8.85 -7.00
CA LEU A 117 -1.15 7.77 -7.70
C LEU A 117 -1.72 8.26 -9.03
N SER A 118 -1.58 7.45 -10.08
CA SER A 118 -2.06 7.80 -11.42
C SER A 118 -3.40 7.19 -11.76
N GLU A 119 -3.79 6.13 -11.07
CA GLU A 119 -4.98 5.36 -11.41
C GLU A 119 -5.44 4.55 -10.21
N ALA A 120 -6.75 4.26 -10.15
CA ALA A 120 -7.32 3.33 -9.17
C ALA A 120 -8.36 2.46 -9.86
N ARG A 121 -8.43 1.20 -9.45
CA ARG A 121 -9.41 0.25 -9.98
C ARG A 121 -9.96 -0.60 -8.85
N TRP A 122 -11.28 -0.76 -8.84
CA TRP A 122 -11.96 -1.77 -8.03
C TRP A 122 -12.04 -3.03 -8.87
N LEU A 123 -11.42 -4.12 -8.40
CA LEU A 123 -11.30 -5.35 -9.16
C LEU A 123 -11.77 -6.55 -8.35
N HIS A 124 -12.40 -7.51 -9.05
CA HIS A 124 -12.57 -8.82 -8.44
C HIS A 124 -11.22 -9.51 -8.34
N PRO A 125 -10.96 -10.27 -7.26
CA PRO A 125 -9.64 -10.88 -7.06
C PRO A 125 -9.05 -11.63 -8.25
N PRO A 126 -9.82 -12.43 -9.02
CA PRO A 126 -9.26 -13.11 -10.20
C PRO A 126 -8.69 -12.18 -11.27
N GLU A 127 -9.15 -10.93 -11.32
CA GLU A 127 -8.70 -9.96 -12.32
C GLU A 127 -7.28 -9.45 -12.04
N LEU A 128 -6.74 -9.66 -10.84
CA LEU A 128 -5.39 -9.25 -10.49
C LEU A 128 -4.32 -9.95 -11.34
N ALA A 129 -4.58 -11.18 -11.76
CA ALA A 129 -3.62 -11.98 -12.51
C ALA A 129 -3.18 -11.34 -13.84
N GLY A 130 -4.00 -10.45 -14.39
CA GLY A 130 -3.70 -9.78 -15.66
C GLY A 130 -2.98 -8.44 -15.53
N LEU A 131 -2.61 -8.02 -14.32
CA LEU A 131 -2.06 -6.69 -14.08
C LEU A 131 -0.58 -6.73 -13.66
N PRO A 132 0.19 -5.69 -14.04
CA PRO A 132 1.54 -5.52 -13.51
C PRO A 132 1.43 -5.04 -12.07
N THR A 133 1.70 -5.94 -11.12
CA THR A 133 1.59 -5.65 -9.69
C THR A 133 2.93 -5.75 -8.98
N THR A 134 3.00 -5.16 -7.77
CA THR A 134 4.14 -5.39 -6.89
C THR A 134 4.19 -6.86 -6.48
N PRO A 135 5.41 -7.42 -6.22
CA PRO A 135 5.54 -8.83 -5.89
C PRO A 135 4.75 -9.25 -4.65
N GLY A 136 4.12 -10.43 -4.72
CA GLY A 136 3.42 -11.00 -3.58
C GLY A 136 2.02 -10.45 -3.32
N LEU A 137 1.51 -9.56 -4.19
CA LEU A 137 0.22 -8.91 -3.97
C LEU A 137 -0.93 -9.92 -3.90
N GLY A 138 -0.93 -10.93 -4.77
CA GLY A 138 -2.00 -11.93 -4.79
C GLY A 138 -2.14 -12.70 -3.48
N GLU A 139 -1.02 -13.06 -2.88
CA GLU A 139 -1.01 -13.74 -1.58
C GLU A 139 -1.57 -12.85 -0.47
N ILE A 140 -1.17 -11.59 -0.44
CA ILE A 140 -1.66 -10.62 0.55
C ILE A 140 -3.16 -10.41 0.38
N VAL A 141 -3.66 -10.28 -0.83
CA VAL A 141 -5.10 -10.12 -1.10
C VAL A 141 -5.87 -11.36 -0.63
N ALA A 142 -5.35 -12.56 -0.92
CA ALA A 142 -6.00 -13.80 -0.46
C ALA A 142 -6.06 -13.86 1.08
N ASN A 143 -4.96 -13.49 1.74
CA ASN A 143 -4.93 -13.44 3.21
C ASN A 143 -5.92 -12.41 3.76
N ALA A 144 -6.03 -11.26 3.11
CA ALA A 144 -6.95 -10.21 3.53
C ALA A 144 -8.41 -10.66 3.42
N LEU A 145 -8.77 -11.32 2.32
CA LEU A 145 -10.13 -11.84 2.15
C LEU A 145 -10.48 -12.87 3.20
N GLN A 146 -9.54 -13.77 3.52
CA GLN A 146 -9.73 -14.74 4.59
C GLN A 146 -9.91 -14.05 5.94
N ARG A 147 -9.09 -13.04 6.22
CA ARG A 147 -9.16 -12.28 7.48
C ARG A 147 -10.51 -11.60 7.65
N LEU A 148 -11.06 -11.05 6.57
CA LEU A 148 -12.38 -10.41 6.60
C LEU A 148 -13.51 -11.41 6.84
N GLN A 149 -13.42 -12.61 6.28
CA GLN A 149 -14.38 -13.66 6.53
C GLN A 149 -14.37 -14.11 8.00
N GLU A 150 -13.19 -14.24 8.59
CA GLU A 150 -13.04 -14.64 9.98
C GLU A 150 -13.59 -13.59 10.96
N ALA A 151 -13.63 -12.32 10.55
CA ALA A 151 -14.11 -11.21 11.37
C ALA A 151 -15.63 -11.00 11.29
N GLU A 152 -16.32 -11.73 10.43
CA GLU A 152 -17.78 -11.73 10.34
C GLU A 152 -18.40 -12.69 11.43
#